data_c4c9d0bacbddf06134b9a4861c5483f8
#
_entry.id   c4c9d0bacbddf06134b9a4861c5483f8
#
_cell.length_a   1.000
_cell.length_b   1.000
_cell.length_c   1.000
_cell.angle_alpha   90.00
_cell.angle_beta   90.00
_cell.angle_gamma   90.00
#
_symmetry.space_group_name_H-M   'P 1'
#
loop_
_entity.id
_entity.type
_entity.pdbx_description
1 polymer ?
#
loop_
_entity_poly.entity_id
_entity_poly.type
_entity_poly.pdbx_seq_one_letter_code
_entity_poly.pdbx_strand_id
1 'polypeptide(L)'
;GHFMLAKHFANKEGVDEVRVIVSTKPRPPVTVNMAIKLWELYTKDFPKIKVQAGSTPSPVGDVYELIADNSVFKEGDIALLGKSEKDADDTRFDRAQSYAERHNPGVSVEPIVTPLFAGGVSGTQMRNLLVQGEKGKDEFKANLPRHLSADEKEAAYNILVGSNENLDRLIDSTIEEISSMGAGAVEGGMGNFGAPNSYDAYGKSRKSRTKTKKPSVIKAKRQRRR
;
A
#
# COMPACT_ATOMS: atom_id res chain seq x y z
N GLY A 1 0.06 -8.23 -11.98
CA GLY A 1 -0.72 -8.95 -10.97
C GLY A 1 -2.04 -8.27 -10.68
N HIS A 2 -2.08 -7.26 -9.81
CA HIS A 2 -3.33 -6.64 -9.33
C HIS A 2 -4.23 -6.07 -10.44
N PHE A 3 -3.67 -5.44 -11.47
CA PHE A 3 -4.46 -4.98 -12.61
C PHE A 3 -5.15 -6.14 -13.34
N MET A 4 -4.45 -7.25 -13.56
CA MET A 4 -5.05 -8.42 -14.21
C MET A 4 -6.18 -9.03 -13.37
N LEU A 5 -6.06 -8.98 -12.04
CA LEU A 5 -7.11 -9.38 -11.13
C LEU A 5 -8.34 -8.46 -11.27
N ALA A 6 -8.14 -7.14 -11.20
CA ALA A 6 -9.21 -6.18 -11.38
C ALA A 6 -9.90 -6.32 -12.74
N LYS A 7 -9.13 -6.47 -13.81
CA LYS A 7 -9.65 -6.73 -15.17
C LYS A 7 -10.45 -8.04 -15.25
N HIS A 8 -9.97 -9.10 -14.60
CA HIS A 8 -10.67 -10.38 -14.57
C HIS A 8 -12.08 -10.21 -13.98
N PHE A 9 -12.18 -9.53 -12.83
CA PHE A 9 -13.48 -9.28 -12.21
C PHE A 9 -14.35 -8.31 -13.02
N ALA A 10 -13.78 -7.26 -13.60
CA ALA A 10 -14.53 -6.31 -14.41
C ALA A 10 -15.18 -6.95 -15.65
N ASN A 11 -14.57 -8.04 -16.16
CA ASN A 11 -15.10 -8.80 -17.30
C ASN A 11 -16.02 -9.96 -16.87
N LYS A 12 -16.19 -10.20 -15.58
CA LYS A 12 -17.07 -11.27 -15.10
C LYS A 12 -18.53 -10.84 -15.25
N GLU A 13 -19.37 -11.76 -15.72
CA GLU A 13 -20.82 -11.53 -15.80
C GLU A 13 -21.40 -11.30 -14.40
N GLY A 14 -22.33 -10.36 -14.29
CA GLY A 14 -22.97 -9.99 -13.02
C GLY A 14 -22.12 -9.09 -12.13
N VAL A 15 -20.91 -8.67 -12.56
CA VAL A 15 -20.12 -7.66 -11.85
C VAL A 15 -20.38 -6.28 -12.46
N ASP A 16 -20.93 -5.37 -11.68
CA ASP A 16 -21.25 -4.01 -12.09
C ASP A 16 -20.06 -3.07 -11.93
N GLU A 17 -19.34 -3.19 -10.81
CA GLU A 17 -18.22 -2.32 -10.48
C GLU A 17 -17.10 -3.10 -9.78
N VAL A 18 -15.87 -2.70 -10.03
CA VAL A 18 -14.66 -3.16 -9.34
C VAL A 18 -13.97 -1.98 -8.69
N ARG A 19 -13.80 -1.98 -7.38
CA ARG A 19 -13.08 -0.94 -6.65
C ARG A 19 -11.66 -1.36 -6.32
N VAL A 20 -10.72 -0.52 -6.68
CA VAL A 20 -9.29 -0.67 -6.36
C VAL A 20 -8.94 0.39 -5.32
N ILE A 21 -8.65 -0.04 -4.10
CA ILE A 21 -8.25 0.85 -3.01
C ILE A 21 -6.73 0.87 -2.92
N VAL A 22 -6.16 2.04 -3.20
CA VAL A 22 -4.71 2.25 -3.13
C VAL A 22 -4.32 2.60 -1.70
N SER A 23 -3.43 1.80 -1.10
CA SER A 23 -2.92 2.03 0.25
C SER A 23 -2.24 3.39 0.37
N THR A 24 -2.56 4.14 1.42
CA THR A 24 -1.89 5.41 1.75
C THR A 24 -0.59 5.23 2.53
N LYS A 25 -0.23 3.98 2.88
CA LYS A 25 1.07 3.68 3.48
C LYS A 25 2.19 3.99 2.49
N PRO A 26 3.16 4.85 2.85
CA PRO A 26 4.28 5.17 1.97
C PRO A 26 5.04 3.93 1.51
N ARG A 27 5.37 3.87 0.23
CA ARG A 27 6.13 2.77 -0.40
C ARG A 27 7.16 3.34 -1.38
N PRO A 28 8.22 4.01 -0.89
CA PRO A 28 9.21 4.61 -1.79
C PRO A 28 9.72 3.64 -2.85
N PRO A 29 10.04 4.15 -4.06
CA PRO A 29 9.96 5.54 -4.51
C PRO A 29 8.55 6.00 -4.94
N VAL A 30 7.53 5.15 -4.84
CA VAL A 30 6.18 5.41 -5.35
C VAL A 30 5.30 6.07 -4.29
N THR A 31 4.79 7.26 -4.58
CA THR A 31 3.80 7.97 -3.76
C THR A 31 2.37 7.48 -4.05
N VAL A 32 1.42 7.83 -3.19
CA VAL A 32 -0.01 7.50 -3.39
C VAL A 32 -0.54 8.13 -4.68
N ASN A 33 -0.23 9.41 -4.92
CA ASN A 33 -0.68 10.12 -6.12
C ASN A 33 -0.12 9.50 -7.41
N MET A 34 1.15 9.08 -7.40
CA MET A 34 1.75 8.35 -8.51
C MET A 34 1.03 7.02 -8.76
N ALA A 35 0.74 6.28 -7.69
CA ALA A 35 0.05 5.01 -7.80
C ALA A 35 -1.38 5.19 -8.37
N ILE A 36 -2.11 6.22 -7.97
CA ILE A 36 -3.43 6.54 -8.51
C ILE A 36 -3.33 6.88 -10.00
N LYS A 37 -2.46 7.82 -10.39
CA LYS A 37 -2.25 8.17 -11.81
C LYS A 37 -1.87 6.95 -12.66
N LEU A 38 -1.04 6.06 -12.11
CA LEU A 38 -0.68 4.83 -12.80
C LEU A 38 -1.89 3.90 -12.98
N TRP A 39 -2.72 3.77 -11.95
CA TRP A 39 -3.94 2.98 -12.04
C TRP A 39 -4.95 3.60 -13.01
N GLU A 40 -5.14 4.92 -13.02
CA GLU A 40 -5.99 5.62 -14.00
C GLU A 40 -5.54 5.32 -15.43
N LEU A 41 -4.23 5.36 -15.70
CA LEU A 41 -3.68 4.98 -17.00
C LEU A 41 -3.97 3.51 -17.34
N TYR A 42 -3.84 2.58 -16.38
CA TYR A 42 -4.12 1.16 -16.61
C TYR A 42 -5.59 0.88 -16.87
N THR A 43 -6.49 1.65 -16.30
CA THR A 43 -7.93 1.40 -16.29
C THR A 43 -8.73 2.30 -17.22
N LYS A 44 -8.09 3.15 -18.02
CA LYS A 44 -8.74 4.10 -18.93
C LYS A 44 -9.81 3.47 -19.85
N ASP A 45 -9.57 2.23 -20.30
CA ASP A 45 -10.47 1.47 -21.18
C ASP A 45 -11.40 0.52 -20.41
N PHE A 46 -11.41 0.59 -19.06
CA PHE A 46 -12.18 -0.29 -18.19
C PHE A 46 -13.11 0.51 -17.25
N PRO A 47 -14.23 1.05 -17.75
CA PRO A 47 -15.08 1.98 -17.00
C PRO A 47 -15.70 1.39 -15.73
N LYS A 48 -15.80 0.06 -15.64
CA LYS A 48 -16.22 -0.63 -14.41
C LYS A 48 -15.20 -0.58 -13.29
N ILE A 49 -13.92 -0.29 -13.58
CA ILE A 49 -12.87 -0.25 -12.56
C ILE A 49 -12.75 1.18 -12.02
N LYS A 50 -13.05 1.36 -10.73
CA LYS A 50 -12.91 2.63 -10.03
C LYS A 50 -11.69 2.57 -9.11
N VAL A 51 -10.87 3.59 -9.17
CA VAL A 51 -9.63 3.69 -8.38
C VAL A 51 -9.76 4.81 -7.38
N GLN A 52 -9.44 4.55 -6.12
CA GLN A 52 -9.47 5.56 -5.07
C GLN A 52 -8.32 5.36 -4.08
N ALA A 53 -7.88 6.44 -3.45
CA ALA A 53 -6.99 6.35 -2.29
C ALA A 53 -7.77 5.81 -1.10
N GLY A 54 -7.14 4.96 -0.29
CA GLY A 54 -7.69 4.61 1.00
C GLY A 54 -7.77 5.82 1.93
N SER A 55 -8.69 5.81 2.88
CA SER A 55 -8.80 6.80 3.96
C SER A 55 -7.79 6.51 5.08
N THR A 56 -7.35 5.25 5.17
CA THR A 56 -6.44 4.74 6.19
C THR A 56 -5.16 4.15 5.56
N PRO A 57 -4.07 3.98 6.33
CA PRO A 57 -2.87 3.29 5.85
C PRO A 57 -3.10 1.83 5.43
N SER A 58 -4.17 1.21 5.93
CA SER A 58 -4.55 -0.17 5.62
C SER A 58 -5.84 -0.19 4.79
N PRO A 59 -5.79 -0.59 3.52
CA PRO A 59 -6.99 -0.66 2.69
C PRO A 59 -8.02 -1.68 3.18
N VAL A 60 -7.68 -2.53 4.15
CA VAL A 60 -8.64 -3.48 4.75
C VAL A 60 -9.74 -2.74 5.51
N GLY A 61 -9.40 -1.69 6.28
CA GLY A 61 -10.38 -0.85 6.97
C GLY A 61 -11.37 -0.21 5.99
N ASP A 62 -10.82 0.35 4.90
CA ASP A 62 -11.64 0.99 3.86
C ASP A 62 -12.62 -0.01 3.19
N VAL A 63 -12.22 -1.28 3.03
CA VAL A 63 -13.12 -2.33 2.51
C VAL A 63 -14.30 -2.57 3.46
N TYR A 64 -14.05 -2.64 4.77
CA TYR A 64 -15.11 -2.79 5.76
C TYR A 64 -16.06 -1.58 5.78
N GLU A 65 -15.53 -0.36 5.68
CA GLU A 65 -16.34 0.86 5.58
C GLU A 65 -17.22 0.86 4.32
N LEU A 66 -16.68 0.44 3.16
CA LEU A 66 -17.44 0.32 1.93
C LEU A 66 -18.58 -0.72 2.04
N ILE A 67 -18.33 -1.86 2.67
CA ILE A 67 -19.36 -2.89 2.90
C ILE A 67 -20.50 -2.33 3.77
N ALA A 68 -20.17 -1.50 4.75
CA ALA A 68 -21.16 -0.87 5.63
C ALA A 68 -21.93 0.28 4.98
N ASP A 69 -21.46 0.81 3.85
CA ASP A 69 -22.03 1.98 3.21
C ASP A 69 -23.23 1.60 2.32
N ASN A 70 -24.43 1.90 2.79
CA ASN A 70 -25.68 1.69 2.06
C ASN A 70 -25.81 2.52 0.77
N SER A 71 -24.94 3.50 0.55
CA SER A 71 -24.89 4.25 -0.71
C SER A 71 -24.12 3.48 -1.78
N VAL A 72 -23.23 2.58 -1.36
CA VAL A 72 -22.38 1.74 -2.23
C VAL A 72 -23.03 0.39 -2.50
N PHE A 73 -23.41 -0.32 -1.45
CA PHE A 73 -24.07 -1.62 -1.55
C PHE A 73 -25.54 -1.52 -1.09
N LYS A 74 -26.42 -2.10 -1.87
CA LYS A 74 -27.87 -2.18 -1.59
C LYS A 74 -28.24 -3.56 -1.06
N GLU A 75 -29.43 -3.66 -0.50
CA GLU A 75 -30.01 -4.95 -0.15
C GLU A 75 -30.09 -5.87 -1.38
N GLY A 76 -29.57 -7.08 -1.25
CA GLY A 76 -29.46 -8.08 -2.31
C GLY A 76 -28.14 -8.04 -3.09
N ASP A 77 -27.28 -7.03 -2.88
CA ASP A 77 -25.97 -6.98 -3.52
C ASP A 77 -24.99 -7.98 -2.89
N ILE A 78 -24.01 -8.39 -3.70
CA ILE A 78 -22.93 -9.27 -3.31
C ILE A 78 -21.60 -8.54 -3.41
N ALA A 79 -20.91 -8.35 -2.29
CA ALA A 79 -19.57 -7.82 -2.24
C ALA A 79 -18.53 -8.93 -2.45
N LEU A 80 -17.87 -8.96 -3.60
CA LEU A 80 -16.84 -9.94 -3.93
C LEU A 80 -15.47 -9.46 -3.44
N LEU A 81 -14.85 -10.18 -2.52
CA LEU A 81 -13.50 -9.86 -2.01
C LEU A 81 -12.45 -10.72 -2.70
N GLY A 82 -11.80 -10.14 -3.73
CA GLY A 82 -10.78 -10.83 -4.52
C GLY A 82 -9.46 -11.00 -3.77
N LYS A 83 -9.03 -12.24 -3.57
CA LYS A 83 -7.71 -12.62 -3.06
C LYS A 83 -6.92 -13.29 -4.18
N SER A 84 -5.59 -13.13 -4.19
CA SER A 84 -4.73 -13.97 -5.00
C SER A 84 -4.49 -15.32 -4.29
N GLU A 85 -4.21 -16.38 -5.04
CA GLU A 85 -3.84 -17.68 -4.50
C GLU A 85 -2.66 -17.59 -3.51
N LYS A 86 -1.75 -16.65 -3.72
CA LYS A 86 -0.64 -16.38 -2.80
C LYS A 86 -1.11 -15.90 -1.42
N ASP A 87 -2.26 -15.24 -1.35
CA ASP A 87 -2.84 -14.65 -0.16
C ASP A 87 -4.11 -15.43 0.29
N ALA A 88 -4.24 -16.70 -0.14
CA ALA A 88 -5.41 -17.54 0.17
C ALA A 88 -5.64 -17.69 1.69
N ASP A 89 -4.54 -17.82 2.45
CA ASP A 89 -4.55 -17.97 3.92
C ASP A 89 -4.74 -16.64 4.67
N ASP A 90 -4.96 -15.53 3.95
CA ASP A 90 -5.17 -14.22 4.57
C ASP A 90 -6.53 -14.16 5.28
N THR A 91 -6.48 -14.07 6.60
CA THR A 91 -7.66 -14.05 7.48
C THR A 91 -8.28 -12.67 7.71
N ARG A 92 -7.71 -11.61 7.11
CA ARG A 92 -8.17 -10.23 7.34
C ARG A 92 -9.63 -9.99 6.97
N PHE A 93 -10.18 -10.81 6.09
CA PHE A 93 -11.56 -10.71 5.62
C PHE A 93 -12.51 -11.80 6.17
N ASP A 94 -12.05 -12.66 7.09
CA ASP A 94 -12.88 -13.75 7.63
C ASP A 94 -14.12 -13.27 8.36
N ARG A 95 -14.10 -12.03 8.86
CA ARG A 95 -15.23 -11.40 9.56
C ARG A 95 -16.06 -10.47 8.67
N ALA A 96 -15.78 -10.39 7.38
CA ALA A 96 -16.43 -9.42 6.51
C ALA A 96 -17.94 -9.69 6.38
N GLN A 97 -18.36 -10.96 6.27
CA GLN A 97 -19.77 -11.32 6.25
C GLN A 97 -20.49 -10.94 7.57
N SER A 98 -19.93 -11.29 8.72
CA SER A 98 -20.52 -10.92 10.02
C SER A 98 -20.53 -9.42 10.27
N TYR A 99 -19.63 -8.69 9.63
CA TYR A 99 -19.62 -7.23 9.68
C TYR A 99 -20.73 -6.64 8.80
N ALA A 100 -20.93 -7.17 7.58
CA ALA A 100 -22.03 -6.78 6.70
C ALA A 100 -23.39 -7.00 7.39
N GLU A 101 -23.63 -8.17 7.98
CA GLU A 101 -24.87 -8.49 8.70
C GLU A 101 -25.24 -7.48 9.79
N ARG A 102 -24.24 -6.86 10.43
CA ARG A 102 -24.47 -5.87 11.50
C ARG A 102 -24.61 -4.43 10.99
N HIS A 103 -23.95 -4.07 9.92
CA HIS A 103 -23.83 -2.67 9.48
C HIS A 103 -24.58 -2.36 8.19
N ASN A 104 -24.79 -3.35 7.33
CA ASN A 104 -25.54 -3.25 6.09
C ASN A 104 -26.27 -4.58 5.84
N PRO A 105 -27.33 -4.88 6.64
CA PRO A 105 -28.07 -6.13 6.52
C PRO A 105 -28.70 -6.25 5.13
N GLY A 106 -28.59 -7.44 4.54
CA GLY A 106 -29.03 -7.72 3.16
C GLY A 106 -27.92 -7.74 2.13
N VAL A 107 -26.70 -7.34 2.49
CA VAL A 107 -25.50 -7.50 1.65
C VAL A 107 -24.80 -8.82 2.00
N SER A 108 -24.51 -9.62 0.99
CA SER A 108 -23.68 -10.82 1.12
C SER A 108 -22.21 -10.50 0.79
N VAL A 109 -21.28 -11.14 1.50
CA VAL A 109 -19.84 -10.96 1.25
C VAL A 109 -19.21 -12.30 0.92
N GLU A 110 -18.61 -12.40 -0.26
CA GLU A 110 -18.00 -13.63 -0.75
C GLU A 110 -16.50 -13.44 -1.02
N PRO A 111 -15.59 -14.14 -0.30
CA PRO A 111 -14.19 -14.18 -0.66
C PRO A 111 -13.98 -15.04 -1.90
N ILE A 112 -13.24 -14.53 -2.88
CA ILE A 112 -12.88 -15.28 -4.10
C ILE A 112 -11.37 -15.38 -4.21
N VAL A 113 -10.87 -16.60 -4.31
CA VAL A 113 -9.46 -16.87 -4.59
C VAL A 113 -9.27 -17.03 -6.11
N THR A 114 -8.31 -16.28 -6.63
CA THR A 114 -7.97 -16.33 -8.05
C THR A 114 -6.51 -16.74 -8.26
N PRO A 115 -6.20 -17.43 -9.38
CA PRO A 115 -4.83 -17.80 -9.68
C PRO A 115 -3.92 -16.58 -9.84
N LEU A 116 -2.61 -16.81 -9.74
CA LEU A 116 -1.61 -15.76 -9.96
C LEU A 116 -1.62 -15.30 -11.42
N PHE A 117 -1.90 -14.03 -11.64
CA PHE A 117 -1.82 -13.41 -12.95
C PHE A 117 -0.43 -12.82 -13.24
N ALA A 118 -0.09 -12.68 -14.51
CA ALA A 118 1.11 -12.02 -15.01
C ALA A 118 2.44 -12.57 -14.46
N GLY A 119 2.53 -13.89 -14.33
CA GLY A 119 3.77 -14.56 -13.92
C GLY A 119 4.28 -14.20 -12.53
N GLY A 120 3.43 -13.59 -11.68
CA GLY A 120 3.78 -13.26 -10.30
C GLY A 120 4.66 -12.03 -10.12
N VAL A 121 4.76 -11.13 -11.11
CA VAL A 121 5.48 -9.85 -10.98
C VAL A 121 4.97 -9.09 -9.75
N SER A 122 5.85 -8.81 -8.80
CA SER A 122 5.52 -8.16 -7.55
C SER A 122 5.74 -6.64 -7.60
N GLY A 123 4.97 -5.89 -6.79
CA GLY A 123 5.19 -4.46 -6.65
C GLY A 123 6.59 -4.10 -6.11
N THR A 124 7.21 -4.99 -5.33
CA THR A 124 8.60 -4.83 -4.86
C THR A 124 9.59 -4.93 -6.02
N GLN A 125 9.42 -5.92 -6.89
CA GLN A 125 10.25 -6.05 -8.10
C GLN A 125 10.14 -4.80 -8.98
N MET A 126 8.93 -4.31 -9.23
CA MET A 126 8.71 -3.10 -10.02
C MET A 126 9.38 -1.86 -9.41
N ARG A 127 9.32 -1.70 -8.07
CA ARG A 127 10.01 -0.59 -7.40
C ARG A 127 11.53 -0.71 -7.48
N ASN A 128 12.07 -1.92 -7.40
CA ASN A 128 13.51 -2.14 -7.55
C ASN A 128 14.01 -1.76 -8.95
N LEU A 129 13.20 -2.00 -10.00
CA LEU A 129 13.52 -1.57 -11.36
C LEU A 129 13.51 -0.04 -11.49
N LEU A 130 12.59 0.66 -10.82
CA LEU A 130 12.59 2.13 -10.78
C LEU A 130 13.85 2.71 -10.11
N VAL A 131 14.31 2.10 -9.02
CA VAL A 131 15.53 2.52 -8.32
C VAL A 131 16.79 2.35 -9.20
N GLN A 132 16.77 1.44 -10.15
CA GLN A 132 17.86 1.26 -11.12
C GLN A 132 17.90 2.35 -12.20
N GLY A 133 16.89 3.22 -12.27
CA GLY A 133 16.80 4.30 -13.27
C GLY A 133 16.76 3.76 -14.69
N GLU A 134 17.52 4.37 -15.58
CA GLU A 134 17.54 3.99 -17.00
C GLU A 134 17.90 2.51 -17.24
N LYS A 135 18.72 1.89 -16.37
CA LYS A 135 19.08 0.47 -16.50
C LYS A 135 17.89 -0.46 -16.29
N GLY A 136 16.94 -0.06 -15.45
CA GLY A 136 15.74 -0.85 -15.16
C GLY A 136 14.55 -0.51 -16.05
N LYS A 137 14.62 0.56 -16.85
CA LYS A 137 13.52 1.14 -17.62
C LYS A 137 12.86 0.15 -18.59
N ASP A 138 13.65 -0.51 -19.39
CA ASP A 138 13.11 -1.42 -20.42
C ASP A 138 12.44 -2.65 -19.79
N GLU A 139 13.06 -3.22 -18.76
CA GLU A 139 12.47 -4.32 -18.01
C GLU A 139 11.19 -3.87 -17.27
N PHE A 140 11.19 -2.67 -16.68
CA PHE A 140 10.00 -2.08 -16.08
C PHE A 140 8.86 -1.99 -17.10
N LYS A 141 9.10 -1.40 -18.29
CA LYS A 141 8.10 -1.27 -19.36
C LYS A 141 7.61 -2.62 -19.89
N ALA A 142 8.49 -3.62 -19.96
CA ALA A 142 8.12 -4.97 -20.38
C ALA A 142 7.14 -5.65 -19.41
N ASN A 143 7.22 -5.30 -18.12
CA ASN A 143 6.35 -5.83 -17.07
C ASN A 143 5.01 -5.07 -16.91
N LEU A 144 4.80 -3.96 -17.65
CA LEU A 144 3.56 -3.23 -17.65
C LEU A 144 2.43 -3.98 -18.38
N PRO A 145 1.15 -3.64 -18.16
CA PRO A 145 0.03 -4.26 -18.83
C PRO A 145 0.16 -4.25 -20.36
N ARG A 146 -0.13 -5.38 -20.99
CA ARG A 146 0.09 -5.58 -22.44
C ARG A 146 -0.81 -4.71 -23.34
N HIS A 147 -1.95 -4.23 -22.83
CA HIS A 147 -2.86 -3.38 -23.60
C HIS A 147 -2.36 -1.94 -23.74
N LEU A 148 -1.36 -1.55 -22.96
CA LEU A 148 -0.75 -0.23 -23.08
C LEU A 148 0.14 -0.15 -24.31
N SER A 149 0.02 0.94 -25.07
CA SER A 149 0.93 1.29 -26.16
C SER A 149 2.35 1.59 -25.66
N ALA A 150 3.30 1.72 -26.56
CA ALA A 150 4.67 2.09 -26.22
C ALA A 150 4.73 3.47 -25.52
N ASP A 151 3.98 4.44 -26.02
CA ASP A 151 3.91 5.79 -25.47
C ASP A 151 3.29 5.81 -24.08
N GLU A 152 2.26 4.99 -23.83
CA GLU A 152 1.63 4.87 -22.53
C GLU A 152 2.52 4.17 -21.51
N LYS A 153 3.34 3.21 -21.94
CA LYS A 153 4.36 2.60 -21.09
C LYS A 153 5.45 3.59 -20.73
N GLU A 154 5.84 4.45 -21.66
CA GLU A 154 6.77 5.55 -21.40
C GLU A 154 6.14 6.56 -20.42
N ALA A 155 4.88 6.95 -20.63
CA ALA A 155 4.15 7.82 -19.72
C ALA A 155 4.04 7.22 -18.31
N ALA A 156 3.79 5.90 -18.19
CA ALA A 156 3.77 5.20 -16.91
C ALA A 156 5.12 5.27 -16.17
N TYR A 157 6.21 5.11 -16.90
CA TYR A 157 7.55 5.26 -16.33
C TYR A 157 7.79 6.70 -15.85
N ASN A 158 7.47 7.68 -16.69
CA ASN A 158 7.67 9.10 -16.39
C ASN A 158 6.81 9.58 -15.21
N ILE A 159 5.59 9.06 -15.02
CA ILE A 159 4.78 9.32 -13.82
C ILE A 159 5.56 8.94 -12.55
N LEU A 160 6.32 7.87 -12.59
CA LEU A 160 7.00 7.33 -11.42
C LEU A 160 8.40 7.90 -11.19
N VAL A 161 9.08 8.35 -12.25
CA VAL A 161 10.45 8.90 -12.19
C VAL A 161 10.44 10.42 -12.14
N GLY A 162 9.61 11.08 -12.94
CA GLY A 162 9.60 12.55 -13.03
C GLY A 162 9.25 13.29 -11.75
N SER A 163 8.51 12.64 -10.83
CA SER A 163 8.25 13.21 -9.49
C SER A 163 9.42 13.01 -8.53
N ASN A 164 10.30 12.04 -8.79
CA ASN A 164 11.52 11.86 -7.99
C ASN A 164 12.55 12.96 -8.32
N GLU A 165 12.70 13.34 -9.59
CA GLU A 165 13.58 14.46 -9.96
C GLU A 165 13.14 15.78 -9.32
N ASN A 166 11.82 16.02 -9.20
CA ASN A 166 11.30 17.20 -8.51
C ASN A 166 11.52 17.11 -6.99
N LEU A 167 11.45 15.91 -6.41
CA LEU A 167 11.72 15.70 -4.98
C LEU A 167 13.21 15.90 -4.68
N ASP A 168 14.10 15.37 -5.52
CA ASP A 168 15.54 15.54 -5.38
C ASP A 168 15.95 17.01 -5.51
N ARG A 169 15.37 17.74 -6.48
CA ARG A 169 15.57 19.21 -6.60
C ARG A 169 15.05 19.97 -5.38
N LEU A 170 13.92 19.54 -4.79
CA LEU A 170 13.38 20.17 -3.60
C LEU A 170 14.27 19.91 -2.38
N ILE A 171 14.80 18.70 -2.23
CA ILE A 171 15.75 18.33 -1.18
C ILE A 171 17.06 19.13 -1.35
N ASP A 172 17.61 19.18 -2.55
CA ASP A 172 18.83 19.91 -2.85
C ASP A 172 18.65 21.42 -2.56
N SER A 173 17.55 22.03 -3.00
CA SER A 173 17.24 23.42 -2.69
C SER A 173 17.09 23.71 -1.19
N THR A 174 16.47 22.78 -0.46
CA THR A 174 16.28 22.90 1.00
C THR A 174 17.64 22.77 1.74
N ILE A 175 18.50 21.87 1.26
CA ILE A 175 19.85 21.70 1.82
C ILE A 175 20.70 22.94 1.53
N GLU A 176 20.61 23.53 0.34
CA GLU A 176 21.29 24.78 -0.01
C GLU A 176 20.82 25.96 0.84
N GLU A 177 19.50 26.09 1.07
CA GLU A 177 18.94 27.11 1.96
C GLU A 177 19.45 26.97 3.40
N ILE A 178 19.42 25.76 3.96
CA ILE A 178 19.92 25.48 5.31
C ILE A 178 21.43 25.77 5.40
N SER A 179 22.19 25.39 4.38
CA SER A 179 23.63 25.61 4.32
C SER A 179 23.97 27.12 4.21
N SER A 180 23.16 27.88 3.47
CA SER A 180 23.37 29.32 3.33
C SER A 180 22.98 30.11 4.61
N MET A 181 22.01 29.62 5.37
CA MET A 181 21.63 30.22 6.65
C MET A 181 22.64 29.95 7.77
N GLY A 182 23.47 28.88 7.65
CA GLY A 182 24.52 28.53 8.61
C GLY A 182 25.85 29.31 8.45
N ALA A 183 26.05 30.03 7.35
CA ALA A 183 27.26 30.79 7.07
C ALA A 183 27.24 32.24 7.55
N GLY A 184 26.19 32.67 8.27
CA GLY A 184 26.15 33.97 8.96
C GLY A 184 27.02 33.94 10.19
N ALA A 185 28.21 34.55 10.10
CA ALA A 185 29.16 34.72 11.18
C ALA A 185 28.49 35.28 12.44
N VAL A 186 28.51 34.51 13.53
CA VAL A 186 28.29 35.05 14.88
C VAL A 186 29.63 35.54 15.41
N GLU A 187 30.01 36.75 15.00
CA GLU A 187 30.96 37.54 15.79
C GLU A 187 30.20 38.24 16.91
N GLY A 188 30.62 38.00 18.12
CA GLY A 188 30.40 38.94 19.21
C GLY A 188 29.49 38.46 20.34
N GLY A 189 30.12 38.28 21.49
CA GLY A 189 29.48 38.46 22.78
C GLY A 189 29.58 37.27 23.73
N MET A 190 30.71 37.15 24.45
CA MET A 190 30.77 36.46 25.74
C MET A 190 29.75 37.08 26.68
N GLY A 191 28.60 36.50 26.82
CA GLY A 191 27.59 36.75 27.84
C GLY A 191 27.38 35.47 28.64
N ASN A 192 27.91 35.46 29.83
CA ASN A 192 27.75 34.38 30.81
C ASN A 192 26.27 34.36 31.27
N PHE A 193 25.49 33.48 30.73
CA PHE A 193 24.14 33.21 31.19
C PHE A 193 24.07 31.80 31.76
N GLY A 194 23.75 31.75 33.07
CA GLY A 194 23.54 30.57 33.85
C GLY A 194 22.57 29.59 33.20
N ALA A 195 22.83 28.33 33.31
CA ALA A 195 22.03 27.25 32.83
C ALA A 195 20.61 27.29 33.43
N PRO A 196 19.54 27.36 32.63
CA PRO A 196 18.24 27.00 33.15
C PRO A 196 18.05 25.48 33.08
N ASN A 197 17.51 24.97 34.17
CA ASN A 197 17.11 23.61 34.40
C ASN A 197 16.48 22.96 33.14
N SER A 198 17.04 21.82 32.76
CA SER A 198 16.46 20.90 31.80
C SER A 198 15.14 20.37 32.34
N TYR A 199 14.04 20.85 31.78
CA TYR A 199 12.75 20.19 31.90
C TYR A 199 12.73 19.00 30.95
N ASP A 200 12.85 17.78 31.50
CA ASP A 200 12.56 16.54 30.83
C ASP A 200 11.06 16.44 30.55
N ALA A 201 10.64 16.83 29.35
CA ALA A 201 9.26 16.81 28.91
C ALA A 201 8.85 15.49 28.22
N TYR A 202 9.50 14.37 28.52
CA TYR A 202 9.00 13.06 28.12
C TYR A 202 9.38 11.98 29.14
N GLY A 203 8.62 11.95 30.24
CA GLY A 203 8.59 10.83 31.18
C GLY A 203 7.97 9.58 30.53
N LYS A 204 8.74 8.81 29.77
CA LYS A 204 8.44 7.41 29.49
C LYS A 204 9.51 6.53 30.10
N SER A 205 9.20 6.02 31.29
CA SER A 205 9.95 5.00 31.98
C SER A 205 10.23 3.82 31.02
N ARG A 206 11.50 3.55 30.75
CA ARG A 206 11.94 2.30 30.14
C ARG A 206 11.70 1.18 31.14
N LYS A 207 10.57 0.47 30.97
CA LYS A 207 10.38 -0.82 31.63
C LYS A 207 11.42 -1.79 31.09
N SER A 208 12.27 -2.27 32.02
CA SER A 208 13.24 -3.32 31.77
C SER A 208 12.57 -4.55 31.19
N ARG A 209 13.05 -5.00 30.02
CA ARG A 209 12.58 -6.18 29.31
C ARG A 209 13.11 -7.41 30.06
N THR A 210 12.31 -7.96 30.97
CA THR A 210 12.54 -9.27 31.55
C THR A 210 12.54 -10.33 30.47
N LYS A 211 13.66 -11.06 30.35
CA LYS A 211 13.82 -12.22 29.47
C LYS A 211 12.82 -13.31 29.88
N THR A 212 11.74 -13.48 29.12
CA THR A 212 10.86 -14.64 29.25
C THR A 212 11.59 -15.87 28.71
N LYS A 213 11.78 -16.87 29.57
CA LYS A 213 12.31 -18.21 29.26
C LYS A 213 11.38 -18.85 28.21
N LYS A 214 11.99 -19.44 27.15
CA LYS A 214 11.30 -20.28 26.18
C LYS A 214 10.64 -21.46 26.87
N PRO A 215 9.39 -21.82 26.55
CA PRO A 215 8.79 -23.04 27.06
C PRO A 215 9.48 -24.26 26.44
N SER A 216 9.83 -25.22 27.31
CA SER A 216 10.40 -26.50 26.95
C SER A 216 9.41 -27.36 26.19
N VAL A 217 9.84 -27.91 25.04
CA VAL A 217 9.08 -28.86 24.23
C VAL A 217 8.93 -30.16 25.01
N ILE A 218 7.70 -30.50 25.38
CA ILE A 218 7.36 -31.81 25.95
C ILE A 218 7.19 -32.79 24.78
N LYS A 219 8.13 -33.76 24.66
CA LYS A 219 8.00 -34.88 23.73
C LYS A 219 6.97 -35.85 24.27
N ALA A 220 5.81 -35.95 23.63
CA ALA A 220 4.83 -37.01 23.90
C ALA A 220 5.31 -38.33 23.29
N LYS A 221 5.46 -39.36 24.14
CA LYS A 221 5.76 -40.75 23.79
C LYS A 221 4.53 -41.39 23.15
N ARG A 222 4.66 -41.85 21.89
CA ARG A 222 3.63 -42.57 21.16
C ARG A 222 3.51 -43.98 21.73
N GLN A 223 2.45 -44.32 22.48
CA GLN A 223 2.12 -45.67 22.87
C GLN A 223 1.62 -46.46 21.66
N ARG A 224 2.39 -47.50 21.27
CA ARG A 224 1.91 -48.54 20.31
C ARG A 224 0.91 -49.41 21.08
N ARG A 225 -0.34 -49.46 20.63
CA ARG A 225 -1.27 -50.54 21.00
C ARG A 225 -0.98 -51.77 20.12
N ARG A 226 -0.83 -52.90 20.80
CA ARG A 226 -0.82 -54.25 20.23
C ARG A 226 -2.25 -54.63 19.85
#